data_793ed6d5edf588e58a68b7afafd3a613
#
_entry.id   793ed6d5edf588e58a68b7afafd3a613
#
_cell.length_a   1.000
_cell.length_b   1.000
_cell.length_c   1.000
_cell.angle_alpha   90.00
_cell.angle_beta   90.00
_cell.angle_gamma   90.00
#
_symmetry.space_group_name_H-M   'P 1'
#
loop_
_entity.id
_entity.type
_entity.pdbx_description
1 polymer ?
#
loop_
_entity_poly.entity_id
_entity_poly.type
_entity_poly.pdbx_seq_one_letter_code
_entity_poly.pdbx_strand_id
1 'polypeptide(L)'
;MQRAVYPGSFDPITNGHLDVIFRATHLFAEVVVAVAPNEQKKPLFDVEERIALVEEATHENERIRVTQFDGLLVDFAMKENSVAVVRGLRAISDFEFEFQMALMNRKLEPSLETVFLTPREEFSYVSSRLIKEVARLGGDISELVPAGVSRALNEKLGESS
;
A
#
# COMPACT_ATOMS: atom_id res chain seq x y z
N MET A 1 -8.57 21.65 -3.26
CA MET A 1 -8.66 20.21 -3.59
C MET A 1 -7.89 19.42 -2.55
N GLN A 2 -8.53 18.41 -1.98
CA GLN A 2 -7.92 17.68 -0.88
C GLN A 2 -7.14 16.48 -1.38
N ARG A 3 -5.94 16.33 -0.84
CA ARG A 3 -5.00 15.25 -1.15
C ARG A 3 -4.81 14.37 0.08
N ALA A 4 -4.66 13.07 -0.15
CA ALA A 4 -4.32 12.12 0.90
C ALA A 4 -3.08 11.33 0.50
N VAL A 5 -2.33 10.88 1.50
CA VAL A 5 -1.19 9.98 1.33
C VAL A 5 -1.60 8.58 1.80
N TYR A 6 -1.32 7.58 1.00
CA TYR A 6 -1.47 6.18 1.40
C TYR A 6 -0.09 5.53 1.45
N PRO A 7 0.48 5.40 2.65
CA PRO A 7 1.81 4.83 2.81
C PRO A 7 1.77 3.31 2.96
N GLY A 8 2.84 2.65 2.54
CA GLY A 8 3.00 1.22 2.75
C GLY A 8 4.27 0.71 2.12
N SER A 9 4.60 -0.53 2.44
CA SER A 9 5.74 -1.22 1.83
C SER A 9 5.41 -1.69 0.41
N PHE A 10 4.19 -2.18 0.20
CA PHE A 10 3.72 -2.69 -1.09
C PHE A 10 4.71 -3.71 -1.71
N ASP A 11 5.01 -4.74 -0.97
CA ASP A 11 6.02 -5.74 -1.36
C ASP A 11 5.45 -7.16 -1.45
N PRO A 12 4.62 -7.45 -2.45
CA PRO A 12 4.10 -6.57 -3.50
C PRO A 12 2.75 -5.94 -3.14
N ILE A 13 2.28 -5.04 -3.99
CA ILE A 13 0.91 -4.55 -3.93
C ILE A 13 -0.07 -5.68 -4.20
N THR A 14 -1.20 -5.69 -3.51
CA THR A 14 -2.26 -6.70 -3.66
C THR A 14 -3.55 -6.05 -4.12
N ASN A 15 -4.54 -6.87 -4.47
CA ASN A 15 -5.86 -6.35 -4.83
C ASN A 15 -6.56 -5.69 -3.64
N GLY A 16 -6.21 -6.09 -2.40
CA GLY A 16 -6.70 -5.40 -1.21
C GLY A 16 -6.17 -3.98 -1.12
N HIS A 17 -4.88 -3.79 -1.36
CA HIS A 17 -4.29 -2.44 -1.43
C HIS A 17 -4.95 -1.61 -2.53
N LEU A 18 -5.11 -2.18 -3.71
CA LEU A 18 -5.72 -1.47 -4.83
C LEU A 18 -7.14 -1.02 -4.52
N ASP A 19 -7.91 -1.89 -3.87
CA ASP A 19 -9.28 -1.56 -3.52
C ASP A 19 -9.33 -0.35 -2.58
N VAL A 20 -8.43 -0.31 -1.59
CA VAL A 20 -8.32 0.84 -0.67
C VAL A 20 -7.92 2.09 -1.45
N ILE A 21 -6.94 1.99 -2.34
CA ILE A 21 -6.50 3.13 -3.16
C ILE A 21 -7.67 3.70 -3.99
N PHE A 22 -8.40 2.84 -4.67
CA PHE A 22 -9.52 3.28 -5.50
C PHE A 22 -10.65 3.88 -4.67
N ARG A 23 -10.94 3.33 -3.49
CA ARG A 23 -11.92 3.91 -2.57
C ARG A 23 -11.48 5.29 -2.10
N ALA A 24 -10.20 5.46 -1.84
CA ALA A 24 -9.65 6.76 -1.44
C ALA A 24 -9.86 7.82 -2.53
N THR A 25 -9.80 7.45 -3.80
CA THR A 25 -10.04 8.40 -4.89
C THR A 25 -11.47 8.92 -4.96
N HIS A 26 -12.41 8.25 -4.30
CA HIS A 26 -13.78 8.75 -4.18
C HIS A 26 -13.91 9.82 -3.08
N LEU A 27 -12.97 9.88 -2.16
CA LEU A 27 -13.00 10.83 -1.03
C LEU A 27 -12.05 12.01 -1.25
N PHE A 28 -10.96 11.78 -1.95
CA PHE A 28 -9.90 12.78 -2.13
C PHE A 28 -9.67 13.04 -3.62
N ALA A 29 -9.35 14.29 -3.93
CA ALA A 29 -9.09 14.68 -5.31
C ALA A 29 -7.81 14.05 -5.86
N GLU A 30 -6.84 13.78 -4.98
CA GLU A 30 -5.61 13.10 -5.35
C GLU A 30 -5.16 12.18 -4.22
N VAL A 31 -4.70 11.00 -4.58
CA VAL A 31 -4.13 10.03 -3.63
C VAL A 31 -2.67 9.80 -4.02
N VAL A 32 -1.77 10.09 -3.10
CA VAL A 32 -0.34 9.83 -3.27
C VAL A 32 -0.03 8.49 -2.60
N VAL A 33 0.27 7.49 -3.41
CA VAL A 33 0.72 6.20 -2.89
C VAL A 33 2.20 6.32 -2.59
N ALA A 34 2.56 6.27 -1.32
CA ALA A 34 3.91 6.52 -0.85
C ALA A 34 4.56 5.21 -0.44
N VAL A 35 5.48 4.76 -1.28
CA VAL A 35 6.19 3.49 -1.05
C VAL A 35 7.30 3.73 -0.03
N ALA A 36 7.22 3.04 1.10
CA ALA A 36 8.18 3.18 2.18
C ALA A 36 9.49 2.48 1.81
N PRO A 37 10.64 3.03 2.23
CA PRO A 37 11.89 2.32 2.11
C PRO A 37 11.86 1.06 2.99
N ASN A 38 12.80 0.18 2.75
CA ASN A 38 12.82 -1.14 3.37
C ASN A 38 13.12 -1.08 4.86
N GLU A 39 12.08 -1.17 5.68
CA GLU A 39 12.24 -1.43 7.11
C GLU A 39 12.39 -2.92 7.38
N GLN A 40 11.99 -3.76 6.42
CA GLN A 40 12.12 -5.21 6.54
C GLN A 40 13.46 -5.66 5.99
N LYS A 41 14.06 -6.63 6.69
CA LYS A 41 15.43 -7.09 6.41
C LYS A 41 15.63 -7.73 5.03
N LYS A 42 14.58 -8.14 4.33
CA LYS A 42 14.69 -8.77 3.00
C LYS A 42 13.40 -8.58 2.21
N PRO A 43 13.19 -7.43 1.60
CA PRO A 43 12.05 -7.29 0.70
C PRO A 43 12.25 -8.19 -0.52
N LEU A 44 11.17 -8.67 -1.09
CA LEU A 44 11.25 -9.45 -2.32
C LEU A 44 11.56 -8.55 -3.51
N PHE A 45 10.94 -7.38 -3.53
CA PHE A 45 11.12 -6.40 -4.59
C PHE A 45 11.83 -5.16 -4.04
N ASP A 46 12.77 -4.60 -4.79
CA ASP A 46 13.36 -3.32 -4.40
C ASP A 46 12.35 -2.18 -4.56
N VAL A 47 12.71 -0.98 -4.09
CA VAL A 47 11.78 0.16 -4.11
C VAL A 47 11.34 0.50 -5.54
N GLU A 48 12.26 0.49 -6.49
CA GLU A 48 11.96 0.81 -7.89
C GLU A 48 10.99 -0.20 -8.51
N GLU A 49 11.20 -1.49 -8.24
CA GLU A 49 10.30 -2.54 -8.68
C GLU A 49 8.91 -2.39 -8.07
N ARG A 50 8.84 -2.07 -6.77
CA ARG A 50 7.57 -1.88 -6.09
C ARG A 50 6.80 -0.69 -6.64
N ILE A 51 7.49 0.42 -6.87
CA ILE A 51 6.86 1.61 -7.49
C ILE A 51 6.32 1.26 -8.88
N ALA A 52 7.13 0.59 -9.70
CA ALA A 52 6.72 0.23 -11.06
C ALA A 52 5.47 -0.66 -11.06
N LEU A 53 5.39 -1.61 -10.13
CA LEU A 53 4.22 -2.49 -10.02
C LEU A 53 2.96 -1.73 -9.59
N VAL A 54 3.09 -0.77 -8.69
CA VAL A 54 1.96 0.07 -8.28
C VAL A 54 1.53 0.97 -9.44
N GLU A 55 2.48 1.60 -10.13
CA GLU A 55 2.19 2.46 -11.28
C GLU A 55 1.47 1.68 -12.38
N GLU A 56 1.93 0.48 -12.71
CA GLU A 56 1.26 -0.37 -13.70
C GLU A 56 -0.18 -0.68 -13.32
N ALA A 57 -0.42 -0.95 -12.04
CA ALA A 57 -1.75 -1.29 -11.55
C ALA A 57 -2.69 -0.11 -11.45
N THR A 58 -2.18 1.12 -11.44
CA THR A 58 -2.97 2.34 -11.21
C THR A 58 -2.91 3.35 -12.36
N HIS A 59 -2.23 3.04 -13.45
CA HIS A 59 -1.93 4.00 -14.51
C HIS A 59 -3.16 4.63 -15.18
N GLU A 60 -4.29 3.94 -15.15
CA GLU A 60 -5.52 4.46 -15.78
C GLU A 60 -6.23 5.53 -14.94
N ASN A 61 -5.83 5.71 -13.68
CA ASN A 61 -6.47 6.66 -12.79
C ASN A 61 -5.54 7.85 -12.55
N GLU A 62 -5.87 8.98 -13.17
CA GLU A 62 -5.08 10.22 -13.09
C GLU A 62 -5.03 10.84 -11.68
N ARG A 63 -5.92 10.42 -10.79
CA ARG A 63 -5.96 10.91 -9.40
C ARG A 63 -4.95 10.22 -8.50
N ILE A 64 -4.23 9.22 -9.02
CA ILE A 64 -3.26 8.44 -8.25
C ILE A 64 -1.86 8.79 -8.72
N ARG A 65 -1.01 9.18 -7.78
CA ARG A 65 0.40 9.40 -8.02
C ARG A 65 1.20 8.47 -7.12
N VAL A 66 2.26 7.89 -7.63
CA VAL A 66 3.08 6.92 -6.90
C VAL A 66 4.47 7.51 -6.71
N THR A 67 4.99 7.46 -5.49
CA THR A 67 6.32 7.94 -5.18
C THR A 67 6.89 7.18 -3.99
N GLN A 68 8.17 7.36 -3.72
CA GLN A 68 8.76 6.85 -2.49
C GLN A 68 8.89 7.98 -1.48
N PHE A 69 9.04 7.63 -0.21
CA PHE A 69 9.31 8.62 0.81
C PHE A 69 10.33 8.09 1.81
N ASP A 70 11.05 9.01 2.44
CA ASP A 70 11.99 8.73 3.51
C ASP A 70 11.64 9.56 4.73
N GLY A 71 12.06 9.10 5.90
CA GLY A 71 11.85 9.81 7.15
C GLY A 71 10.46 9.67 7.71
N LEU A 72 10.03 10.65 8.48
CA LEU A 72 8.72 10.63 9.12
C LEU A 72 7.59 10.81 8.11
N LEU A 73 6.58 9.97 8.24
CA LEU A 73 5.40 10.04 7.39
C LEU A 73 4.71 11.41 7.47
N VAL A 74 4.59 11.97 8.68
CA VAL A 74 3.94 13.28 8.86
C VAL A 74 4.67 14.39 8.10
N ASP A 75 6.00 14.37 8.09
CA ASP A 75 6.80 15.35 7.36
C ASP A 75 6.55 15.23 5.86
N PHE A 76 6.54 14.00 5.36
CA PHE A 76 6.25 13.74 3.96
C PHE A 76 4.84 14.21 3.60
N ALA A 77 3.84 13.86 4.41
CA ALA A 77 2.45 14.23 4.15
C ALA A 77 2.27 15.75 4.12
N MET A 78 2.92 16.47 5.02
CA MET A 78 2.85 17.93 5.04
C MET A 78 3.57 18.55 3.82
N LYS A 79 4.69 17.99 3.43
CA LYS A 79 5.41 18.42 2.23
C LYS A 79 4.56 18.23 0.97
N GLU A 80 3.74 17.19 0.96
CA GLU A 80 2.80 16.91 -0.13
C GLU A 80 1.50 17.73 -0.03
N ASN A 81 1.36 18.55 0.98
CA ASN A 81 0.13 19.32 1.25
C ASN A 81 -1.09 18.41 1.42
N SER A 82 -0.90 17.27 2.07
CA SER A 82 -1.96 16.30 2.32
C SER A 82 -2.75 16.63 3.57
N VAL A 83 -4.04 16.39 3.54
CA VAL A 83 -4.92 16.61 4.70
C VAL A 83 -5.12 15.32 5.51
N ALA A 84 -4.82 14.18 4.92
CA ALA A 84 -5.08 12.89 5.55
C ALA A 84 -4.04 11.85 5.16
N VAL A 85 -3.87 10.89 6.07
CA VAL A 85 -3.18 9.63 5.82
C VAL A 85 -4.25 8.56 5.73
N VAL A 86 -4.25 7.81 4.63
CA VAL A 86 -5.17 6.68 4.45
C VAL A 86 -4.49 5.40 4.92
N ARG A 87 -5.21 4.60 5.68
CA ARG A 87 -4.77 3.27 6.09
C ARG A 87 -5.87 2.26 5.80
N GLY A 88 -5.50 1.09 5.31
CA GLY A 88 -6.46 0.01 5.11
C GLY A 88 -6.63 -0.79 6.39
N LEU A 89 -7.87 -1.08 6.77
CA LEU A 89 -8.17 -1.99 7.87
C LEU A 89 -8.77 -3.28 7.32
N ARG A 90 -8.20 -4.40 7.74
CA ARG A 90 -8.62 -5.74 7.36
C ARG A 90 -8.78 -6.59 8.60
N ALA A 91 -9.38 -7.77 8.47
CA ALA A 91 -9.53 -8.68 9.60
C ALA A 91 -8.18 -9.07 10.24
N ILE A 92 -7.12 -9.06 9.43
CA ILE A 92 -5.77 -9.41 9.89
C ILE A 92 -4.96 -8.20 10.35
N SER A 93 -5.52 -6.98 10.31
CA SER A 93 -4.82 -5.78 10.75
C SER A 93 -4.68 -5.76 12.27
N ASP A 94 -3.54 -5.23 12.75
CA ASP A 94 -3.35 -4.92 14.15
C ASP A 94 -3.98 -3.55 14.44
N PHE A 95 -5.23 -3.57 14.90
CA PHE A 95 -5.99 -2.35 15.15
C PHE A 95 -5.34 -1.49 16.22
N GLU A 96 -4.80 -2.10 17.29
CA GLU A 96 -4.16 -1.34 18.35
C GLU A 96 -2.95 -0.57 17.84
N PHE A 97 -2.12 -1.21 17.03
CA PHE A 97 -0.96 -0.56 16.42
C PHE A 97 -1.40 0.57 15.49
N GLU A 98 -2.38 0.33 14.63
CA GLU A 98 -2.89 1.36 13.72
C GLU A 98 -3.44 2.56 14.49
N PHE A 99 -4.17 2.30 15.58
CA PHE A 99 -4.73 3.35 16.42
C PHE A 99 -3.63 4.17 17.09
N GLN A 100 -2.60 3.51 17.65
CA GLN A 100 -1.47 4.20 18.24
C GLN A 100 -0.75 5.07 17.23
N MET A 101 -0.52 4.59 16.02
CA MET A 101 0.12 5.36 14.97
C MET A 101 -0.70 6.57 14.58
N ALA A 102 -2.02 6.41 14.47
CA ALA A 102 -2.90 7.54 14.17
C ALA A 102 -2.81 8.64 15.23
N LEU A 103 -2.80 8.25 16.50
CA LEU A 103 -2.67 9.21 17.61
C LEU A 103 -1.30 9.87 17.63
N MET A 104 -0.24 9.10 17.37
CA MET A 104 1.11 9.65 17.31
C MET A 104 1.24 10.65 16.17
N ASN A 105 0.73 10.32 14.99
CA ASN A 105 0.77 11.22 13.86
C ASN A 105 0.02 12.53 14.15
N ARG A 106 -1.14 12.42 14.80
CA ARG A 106 -1.90 13.61 15.22
C ARG A 106 -1.14 14.45 16.25
N LYS A 107 -0.42 13.81 17.16
CA LYS A 107 0.42 14.51 18.14
C LYS A 107 1.53 15.31 17.44
N LEU A 108 2.16 14.70 16.44
CA LEU A 108 3.24 15.34 15.69
C LEU A 108 2.74 16.44 14.76
N GLU A 109 1.57 16.23 14.15
CA GLU A 109 0.95 17.22 13.26
C GLU A 109 -0.57 17.21 13.46
N PRO A 110 -1.10 18.12 14.30
CA PRO A 110 -2.54 18.13 14.63
C PRO A 110 -3.48 18.35 13.44
N SER A 111 -2.99 18.93 12.35
CA SER A 111 -3.84 19.17 11.17
C SER A 111 -3.98 17.95 10.26
N LEU A 112 -3.21 16.91 10.50
CA LEU A 112 -3.21 15.71 9.67
C LEU A 112 -4.09 14.63 10.30
N GLU A 113 -5.15 14.22 9.59
CA GLU A 113 -6.05 13.17 10.06
C GLU A 113 -5.66 11.81 9.49
N THR A 114 -6.02 10.75 10.20
CA THR A 114 -5.90 9.38 9.67
C THR A 114 -7.30 8.88 9.32
N VAL A 115 -7.44 8.37 8.12
CA VAL A 115 -8.70 7.83 7.62
C VAL A 115 -8.51 6.34 7.37
N PHE A 116 -9.32 5.51 8.02
CA PHE A 116 -9.29 4.07 7.83
C PHE A 116 -10.35 3.66 6.81
N LEU A 117 -9.92 2.92 5.80
CA LEU A 117 -10.82 2.38 4.78
C LEU A 117 -10.71 0.85 4.79
N THR A 118 -11.82 0.19 4.55
CA THR A 118 -11.84 -1.27 4.50
C THR A 118 -11.89 -1.72 3.04
N PRO A 119 -11.07 -2.71 2.66
CA PRO A 119 -11.19 -3.31 1.34
C PRO A 119 -12.43 -4.20 1.28
N ARG A 120 -12.75 -4.69 0.10
CA ARG A 120 -13.82 -5.66 -0.09
C ARG A 120 -13.57 -6.88 0.79
N GLU A 121 -14.66 -7.48 1.25
CA GLU A 121 -14.62 -8.62 2.16
C GLU A 121 -13.72 -9.75 1.65
N GLU A 122 -13.77 -10.03 0.36
CA GLU A 122 -12.96 -11.10 -0.25
C GLU A 122 -11.44 -10.86 -0.15
N PHE A 123 -11.00 -9.63 0.11
CA PHE A 123 -9.58 -9.30 0.30
C PHE A 123 -9.20 -9.07 1.76
N SER A 124 -10.11 -9.28 2.68
CA SER A 124 -9.88 -9.00 4.11
C SER A 124 -8.76 -9.83 4.73
N TYR A 125 -8.50 -11.00 4.20
CA TYR A 125 -7.43 -11.89 4.68
C TYR A 125 -6.14 -11.78 3.86
N VAL A 126 -6.12 -10.97 2.80
CA VAL A 126 -4.99 -10.88 1.88
C VAL A 126 -3.92 -9.94 2.43
N SER A 127 -2.69 -10.42 2.52
CA SER A 127 -1.52 -9.62 2.85
C SER A 127 -0.39 -9.94 1.88
N SER A 128 0.56 -9.01 1.75
CA SER A 128 1.75 -9.24 0.94
C SER A 128 2.54 -10.45 1.42
N ARG A 129 2.60 -10.63 2.74
CA ARG A 129 3.28 -11.76 3.34
C ARG A 129 2.65 -13.09 2.93
N LEU A 130 1.33 -13.20 3.05
CA LEU A 130 0.60 -14.40 2.65
C LEU A 130 0.79 -14.69 1.16
N ILE A 131 0.69 -13.66 0.33
CA ILE A 131 0.88 -13.80 -1.12
C ILE A 131 2.26 -14.38 -1.43
N LYS A 132 3.31 -13.85 -0.79
CA LYS A 132 4.68 -14.35 -1.01
C LYS A 132 4.83 -15.79 -0.55
N GLU A 133 4.26 -16.17 0.59
CA GLU A 133 4.33 -17.54 1.09
C GLU A 133 3.64 -18.52 0.14
N VAL A 134 2.43 -18.18 -0.31
CA VAL A 134 1.67 -19.05 -1.22
C VAL A 134 2.38 -19.16 -2.57
N ALA A 135 2.88 -18.04 -3.10
CA ALA A 135 3.60 -18.04 -4.37
C ALA A 135 4.88 -18.90 -4.32
N ARG A 136 5.62 -18.86 -3.21
CA ARG A 136 6.82 -19.69 -3.03
C ARG A 136 6.50 -21.18 -3.10
N LEU A 137 5.33 -21.57 -2.67
CA LEU A 137 4.89 -22.96 -2.65
C LEU A 137 4.16 -23.35 -3.94
N GLY A 138 4.14 -22.46 -4.94
CA GLY A 138 3.52 -22.74 -6.23
C GLY A 138 2.01 -22.59 -6.27
N GLY A 139 1.43 -21.96 -5.26
CA GLY A 139 -0.02 -21.72 -5.22
C GLY A 139 -0.44 -20.61 -6.18
N ASP A 140 -1.67 -20.68 -6.65
CA ASP A 140 -2.23 -19.70 -7.57
C ASP A 140 -2.75 -18.48 -6.80
N ILE A 141 -2.09 -17.34 -7.00
CA ILE A 141 -2.47 -16.06 -6.35
C ILE A 141 -3.05 -15.07 -7.38
N SER A 142 -3.33 -15.50 -8.58
CA SER A 142 -3.67 -14.61 -9.69
C SER A 142 -4.93 -13.78 -9.46
N GLU A 143 -5.88 -14.26 -8.66
CA GLU A 143 -7.09 -13.50 -8.33
C GLU A 143 -6.89 -12.49 -7.19
N LEU A 144 -5.75 -12.54 -6.51
CA LEU A 144 -5.49 -11.76 -5.32
C LEU A 144 -4.53 -10.59 -5.56
N VAL A 145 -3.89 -10.57 -6.72
CA VAL A 145 -2.90 -9.55 -7.09
C VAL A 145 -3.14 -9.07 -8.52
N PRO A 146 -2.65 -7.86 -8.86
CA PRO A 146 -2.69 -7.40 -10.27
C PRO A 146 -1.87 -8.34 -11.18
N ALA A 147 -2.23 -8.37 -12.46
CA ALA A 147 -1.56 -9.23 -13.45
C ALA A 147 -0.05 -9.02 -13.52
N GLY A 148 0.40 -7.76 -13.46
CA GLY A 148 1.84 -7.45 -13.45
C GLY A 148 2.56 -8.02 -12.24
N VAL A 149 1.89 -8.01 -11.09
CA VAL A 149 2.44 -8.59 -9.85
C VAL A 149 2.52 -10.11 -9.99
N SER A 150 1.49 -10.74 -10.55
CA SER A 150 1.50 -12.19 -10.76
C SER A 150 2.70 -12.60 -11.63
N ARG A 151 2.94 -11.88 -12.72
CA ARG A 151 4.10 -12.13 -13.59
C ARG A 151 5.41 -11.94 -12.83
N ALA A 152 5.55 -10.84 -12.09
CA ALA A 152 6.77 -10.53 -11.35
C ALA A 152 7.08 -11.58 -10.27
N LEU A 153 6.05 -12.07 -9.59
CA LEU A 153 6.20 -13.13 -8.60
C LEU A 153 6.66 -14.44 -9.25
N ASN A 154 6.09 -14.78 -10.38
CA ASN A 154 6.49 -15.98 -11.12
C ASN A 154 7.96 -15.88 -11.57
N GLU A 155 8.39 -14.71 -12.04
CA GLU A 155 9.77 -14.50 -12.45
C GLU A 155 10.74 -14.63 -11.28
N LYS A 156 10.41 -14.07 -10.12
CA LYS A 156 11.29 -14.09 -8.96
C LYS A 156 11.28 -15.41 -8.19
N LEU A 157 10.15 -16.09 -8.14
CA LEU A 157 9.97 -17.27 -7.30
C LEU A 157 9.83 -18.56 -8.10
N GLY A 158 9.34 -18.48 -9.34
CA GLY A 158 9.15 -19.63 -10.19
C GLY A 158 10.44 -20.25 -10.68
N GLU A 159 11.52 -19.51 -10.76
CA GLU A 159 12.83 -19.98 -11.22
C GLU A 159 13.59 -20.81 -10.17
N SER A 160 13.09 -20.83 -8.95
CA SER A 160 13.72 -21.56 -7.85
C SER A 160 13.25 -23.03 -7.73
N SER A 161 12.42 -23.47 -8.64
CA SER A 161 11.91 -24.84 -8.65
C SER A 161 12.71 -25.73 -9.58
#